data_e89dfdce50264abbff3b08d87c376bb2
#
_entry.id   e89dfdce50264abbff3b08d87c376bb2
#
_cell.length_a   1.000
_cell.length_b   1.000
_cell.length_c   1.000
_cell.angle_alpha   90.00
_cell.angle_beta   90.00
_cell.angle_gamma   90.00
#
_symmetry.space_group_name_H-M   'P 1'
#
loop_
_entity.id
_entity.type
_entity.pdbx_description
1 polymer ?
#
loop_
_entity_poly.entity_id
_entity_poly.type
_entity_poly.pdbx_seq_one_letter_code
_entity_poly.pdbx_strand_id
1 'polypeptide(L)'
;MRTPLPVGTHLTLSAIGTQHQITVQIQELIGTGASCLVYTAVCRDGEQNEFYLRLKEFCPENLHLIRQQDGSLLAADEEAFQRQMQSFIWGYQKQMQFRQFPESCNSISNVQGVFAGNGTRYIAMNCQNSIPLEQQELSLYDTFRVLRAVAQQLDNLHQHGYLYLDLKPANVLLYPETPELVMLFDFDSAIEKSRLSDTVISCTAKWAAPEVLQQNRRKIGVVSDVYTLGGLLLYLLFRRAP
;
A
#
# COMPACT_ATOMS: atom_id res chain seq x y z
N MET A 1 5.14 -8.35 -20.74
CA MET A 1 3.90 -8.32 -19.90
C MET A 1 4.15 -9.20 -18.69
N ARG A 2 3.87 -8.74 -17.47
CA ARG A 2 4.05 -9.55 -16.26
C ARG A 2 3.04 -10.70 -16.24
N THR A 3 3.49 -11.90 -15.93
CA THR A 3 2.60 -13.07 -15.80
C THR A 3 2.22 -13.22 -14.33
N PRO A 4 0.93 -13.08 -13.96
CA PRO A 4 0.49 -13.30 -12.59
C PRO A 4 0.55 -14.78 -12.19
N LEU A 5 0.52 -15.03 -10.88
CA LEU A 5 0.33 -16.38 -10.35
C LEU A 5 -1.07 -16.90 -10.70
N PRO A 6 -1.21 -18.14 -11.15
CA PRO A 6 -2.52 -18.75 -11.40
C PRO A 6 -3.36 -18.85 -10.11
N VAL A 7 -4.68 -18.76 -10.27
CA VAL A 7 -5.63 -19.08 -9.19
C VAL A 7 -5.41 -20.52 -8.71
N GLY A 8 -5.48 -20.75 -7.42
CA GLY A 8 -5.22 -22.05 -6.81
C GLY A 8 -3.73 -22.35 -6.52
N THR A 9 -2.81 -21.47 -6.94
CA THR A 9 -1.38 -21.65 -6.62
C THR A 9 -1.16 -21.64 -5.11
N HIS A 10 -0.48 -22.67 -4.61
CA HIS A 10 -0.02 -22.76 -3.22
C HIS A 10 1.40 -22.22 -3.09
N LEU A 11 1.61 -21.34 -2.12
CA LEU A 11 2.90 -20.74 -1.80
C LEU A 11 3.26 -21.05 -0.36
N THR A 12 4.50 -21.49 -0.12
CA THR A 12 5.10 -21.48 1.21
C THR A 12 6.01 -20.27 1.29
N LEU A 13 5.66 -19.35 2.18
CA LEU A 13 6.32 -18.07 2.33
C LEU A 13 7.02 -18.00 3.68
N SER A 14 8.30 -17.60 3.70
CA SER A 14 9.12 -17.48 4.91
C SER A 14 9.19 -16.03 5.34
N ALA A 15 8.81 -15.74 6.58
CA ALA A 15 8.87 -14.40 7.15
C ALA A 15 10.33 -13.94 7.26
N ILE A 16 10.61 -12.70 6.86
CA ILE A 16 11.96 -12.14 6.93
C ILE A 16 12.33 -11.86 8.39
N GLY A 17 13.51 -12.34 8.82
CA GLY A 17 14.04 -12.12 10.17
C GLY A 17 13.51 -13.06 11.25
N THR A 18 12.66 -14.03 10.89
CA THR A 18 12.17 -15.06 11.81
C THR A 18 12.16 -16.43 11.13
N GLN A 19 11.91 -17.50 11.90
CA GLN A 19 11.70 -18.85 11.35
C GLN A 19 10.22 -19.12 10.99
N HIS A 20 9.37 -18.11 11.09
CA HIS A 20 7.94 -18.27 10.83
C HIS A 20 7.68 -18.46 9.33
N GLN A 21 6.85 -19.45 9.00
CA GLN A 21 6.39 -19.71 7.64
C GLN A 21 4.86 -19.71 7.61
N ILE A 22 4.31 -19.25 6.50
CA ILE A 22 2.89 -19.36 6.20
C ILE A 22 2.69 -20.09 4.88
N THR A 23 1.61 -20.85 4.79
CA THR A 23 1.16 -21.41 3.51
C THR A 23 -0.11 -20.70 3.09
N VAL A 24 -0.10 -20.18 1.87
CA VAL A 24 -1.23 -19.45 1.31
C VAL A 24 -1.65 -20.03 -0.02
N GLN A 25 -2.93 -19.92 -0.34
CA GLN A 25 -3.48 -20.27 -1.64
C GLN A 25 -3.99 -19.00 -2.34
N ILE A 26 -3.49 -18.73 -3.54
CA ILE A 26 -3.93 -17.61 -4.38
C ILE A 26 -5.38 -17.82 -4.80
N GLN A 27 -6.23 -16.82 -4.57
CA GLN A 27 -7.64 -16.84 -4.94
C GLN A 27 -7.92 -16.01 -6.20
N GLU A 28 -7.37 -14.79 -6.25
CA GLU A 28 -7.65 -13.85 -7.32
C GLU A 28 -6.56 -12.79 -7.42
N LEU A 29 -6.28 -12.32 -8.65
CA LEU A 29 -5.51 -11.11 -8.91
C LEU A 29 -6.48 -9.91 -8.83
N ILE A 30 -6.30 -9.05 -7.84
CA ILE A 30 -7.20 -7.90 -7.59
C ILE A 30 -6.61 -6.56 -7.99
N GLY A 31 -5.32 -6.51 -8.35
CA GLY A 31 -4.68 -5.26 -8.75
C GLY A 31 -3.30 -5.44 -9.37
N THR A 32 -2.94 -4.46 -10.21
CA THR A 32 -1.63 -4.37 -10.84
C THR A 32 -1.11 -2.95 -10.67
N GLY A 33 -0.07 -2.78 -9.87
CA GLY A 33 0.65 -1.51 -9.70
C GLY A 33 1.98 -1.52 -10.46
N ALA A 34 2.67 -0.39 -10.58
CA ALA A 34 3.94 -0.30 -11.28
C ALA A 34 5.03 -1.24 -10.71
N SER A 35 5.06 -1.43 -9.39
CA SER A 35 6.06 -2.26 -8.70
C SER A 35 5.56 -3.64 -8.26
N CYS A 36 4.25 -3.91 -8.32
CA CYS A 36 3.69 -5.11 -7.71
C CYS A 36 2.44 -5.65 -8.41
N LEU A 37 2.14 -6.91 -8.12
CA LEU A 37 0.85 -7.57 -8.35
C LEU A 37 0.19 -7.78 -6.98
N VAL A 38 -1.12 -7.59 -6.90
CA VAL A 38 -1.89 -7.72 -5.65
C VAL A 38 -2.92 -8.82 -5.80
N TYR A 39 -2.89 -9.78 -4.89
CA TYR A 39 -3.79 -10.92 -4.87
C TYR A 39 -4.63 -10.96 -3.59
N THR A 40 -5.82 -11.54 -3.68
CA THR A 40 -6.44 -12.17 -2.52
C THR A 40 -5.88 -13.57 -2.36
N ALA A 41 -5.62 -13.98 -1.13
CA ALA A 41 -5.14 -15.30 -0.78
C ALA A 41 -5.77 -15.81 0.51
N VAL A 42 -5.88 -17.11 0.65
CA VAL A 42 -6.30 -17.76 1.90
C VAL A 42 -5.08 -18.37 2.57
N CYS A 43 -4.89 -18.04 3.85
CA CYS A 43 -3.93 -18.68 4.74
C CYS A 43 -4.70 -19.57 5.71
N ARG A 44 -4.15 -20.76 6.00
CA ARG A 44 -4.69 -21.65 7.03
C ARG A 44 -3.71 -21.75 8.18
N ASP A 45 -4.23 -21.61 9.40
CA ASP A 45 -3.45 -21.90 10.59
C ASP A 45 -3.43 -23.41 10.92
N GLY A 46 -2.68 -23.78 11.97
CA GLY A 46 -2.60 -25.16 12.43
C GLY A 46 -3.91 -25.75 12.94
N GLU A 47 -4.91 -24.91 13.22
CA GLU A 47 -6.27 -25.28 13.68
C GLU A 47 -7.29 -25.30 12.52
N GLN A 48 -6.81 -25.15 11.27
CA GLN A 48 -7.64 -25.12 10.07
C GLN A 48 -8.54 -23.88 9.93
N ASN A 49 -8.34 -22.82 10.73
CA ASN A 49 -9.05 -21.57 10.50
C ASN A 49 -8.52 -20.89 9.24
N GLU A 50 -9.43 -20.39 8.42
CA GLU A 50 -9.09 -19.67 7.20
C GLU A 50 -9.04 -18.17 7.46
N PHE A 51 -7.92 -17.56 7.02
CA PHE A 51 -7.73 -16.12 7.07
C PHE A 51 -7.54 -15.60 5.66
N TYR A 52 -8.28 -14.57 5.30
CA TYR A 52 -8.12 -13.90 4.01
C TYR A 52 -7.07 -12.80 4.12
N LEU A 53 -6.10 -12.86 3.21
CA LEU A 53 -5.00 -11.91 3.11
C LEU A 53 -5.02 -11.22 1.74
N ARG A 54 -4.58 -9.98 1.72
CA ARG A 54 -4.06 -9.37 0.49
C ARG A 54 -2.55 -9.60 0.45
N LEU A 55 -2.08 -10.21 -0.62
CA LEU A 55 -0.65 -10.40 -0.89
C LEU A 55 -0.20 -9.45 -1.98
N LYS A 56 0.71 -8.56 -1.65
CA LYS A 56 1.39 -7.66 -2.59
C LYS A 56 2.70 -8.33 -3.00
N GLU A 57 2.76 -8.89 -4.19
CA GLU A 57 3.96 -9.53 -4.75
C GLU A 57 4.84 -8.47 -5.42
N PHE A 58 6.11 -8.36 -5.04
CA PHE A 58 7.05 -7.52 -5.76
C PHE A 58 7.31 -8.09 -7.16
N CYS A 59 6.81 -7.39 -8.18
CA CYS A 59 6.89 -7.80 -9.58
C CYS A 59 6.84 -6.53 -10.46
N PRO A 60 7.93 -5.73 -10.50
CA PRO A 60 7.95 -4.43 -11.20
C PRO A 60 7.80 -4.59 -12.71
N GLU A 61 7.08 -3.64 -13.34
CA GLU A 61 6.79 -3.68 -14.78
C GLU A 61 7.93 -3.17 -15.65
N ASN A 62 8.81 -2.34 -15.08
CA ASN A 62 9.95 -1.74 -15.78
C ASN A 62 11.16 -2.68 -15.87
N LEU A 63 11.10 -3.86 -15.29
CA LEU A 63 12.12 -4.89 -15.39
C LEU A 63 11.63 -6.07 -16.23
N HIS A 64 12.54 -6.67 -16.99
CA HIS A 64 12.27 -7.90 -17.71
C HIS A 64 12.29 -9.09 -16.74
N LEU A 65 11.10 -9.48 -16.28
CA LEU A 65 10.91 -10.61 -15.37
C LEU A 65 10.28 -11.78 -16.12
N ILE A 66 10.81 -12.97 -15.85
CA ILE A 66 10.28 -14.23 -16.39
C ILE A 66 9.75 -15.07 -15.22
N ARG A 67 8.46 -15.40 -15.28
CA ARG A 67 7.88 -16.37 -14.34
C ARG A 67 8.12 -17.78 -14.86
N GLN A 68 8.74 -18.57 -14.01
CA GLN A 68 9.00 -19.98 -14.28
C GLN A 68 7.74 -20.85 -14.04
N GLN A 69 7.80 -22.12 -14.46
CA GLN A 69 6.67 -23.05 -14.28
C GLN A 69 6.37 -23.34 -12.79
N ASP A 70 7.36 -23.26 -11.92
CA ASP A 70 7.21 -23.41 -10.47
C ASP A 70 6.70 -22.13 -9.77
N GLY A 71 6.42 -21.08 -10.54
CA GLY A 71 5.95 -19.78 -10.06
C GLY A 71 7.06 -18.83 -9.62
N SER A 72 8.34 -19.22 -9.68
CA SER A 72 9.46 -18.35 -9.34
C SER A 72 9.66 -17.23 -10.37
N LEU A 73 10.20 -16.09 -9.92
CA LEU A 73 10.58 -14.97 -10.77
C LEU A 73 12.08 -14.95 -10.98
N LEU A 74 12.48 -14.83 -12.25
CA LEU A 74 13.85 -14.55 -12.65
C LEU A 74 13.92 -13.17 -13.27
N ALA A 75 14.90 -12.38 -12.85
CA ALA A 75 15.18 -11.06 -13.40
C ALA A 75 16.32 -11.14 -14.41
N ALA A 76 16.19 -10.48 -15.55
CA ALA A 76 17.29 -10.32 -16.50
C ALA A 76 18.41 -9.42 -15.95
N ASP A 77 18.03 -8.41 -15.15
CA ASP A 77 18.94 -7.56 -14.38
C ASP A 77 18.68 -7.77 -12.88
N GLU A 78 19.44 -8.69 -12.31
CA GLU A 78 19.29 -9.07 -10.89
C GLU A 78 19.67 -7.92 -9.96
N GLU A 79 20.67 -7.11 -10.32
CA GLU A 79 21.10 -5.98 -9.49
C GLU A 79 20.03 -4.88 -9.41
N ALA A 80 19.42 -4.53 -10.54
CA ALA A 80 18.32 -3.59 -10.57
C ALA A 80 17.09 -4.14 -9.82
N PHE A 81 16.82 -5.44 -9.94
CA PHE A 81 15.75 -6.11 -9.25
C PHE A 81 15.94 -6.05 -7.73
N GLN A 82 17.13 -6.37 -7.23
CA GLN A 82 17.43 -6.32 -5.80
C GLN A 82 17.34 -4.90 -5.24
N ARG A 83 17.84 -3.88 -5.96
CA ARG A 83 17.73 -2.47 -5.55
C ARG A 83 16.27 -2.02 -5.42
N GLN A 84 15.42 -2.33 -6.41
CA GLN A 84 14.00 -1.97 -6.37
C GLN A 84 13.24 -2.76 -5.30
N MET A 85 13.57 -4.03 -5.12
CA MET A 85 13.00 -4.88 -4.07
C MET A 85 13.30 -4.34 -2.67
N GLN A 86 14.51 -3.81 -2.46
CA GLN A 86 14.87 -3.17 -1.20
C GLN A 86 14.01 -1.92 -0.93
N SER A 87 13.72 -1.13 -1.95
CA SER A 87 12.82 0.03 -1.84
C SER A 87 11.39 -0.40 -1.51
N PHE A 88 10.91 -1.49 -2.11
CA PHE A 88 9.60 -2.07 -1.80
C PHE A 88 9.49 -2.53 -0.34
N ILE A 89 10.53 -3.20 0.18
CA ILE A 89 10.60 -3.61 1.59
C ILE A 89 10.66 -2.39 2.51
N TRP A 90 11.36 -1.34 2.11
CA TRP A 90 11.49 -0.11 2.89
C TRP A 90 10.14 0.59 3.11
N GLY A 91 9.28 0.65 2.09
CA GLY A 91 7.91 1.16 2.22
C GLY A 91 7.12 0.44 3.31
N TYR A 92 7.26 -0.89 3.38
CA TYR A 92 6.68 -1.71 4.43
C TYR A 92 7.26 -1.38 5.83
N GLN A 93 8.57 -1.21 5.95
CA GLN A 93 9.20 -0.91 7.26
C GLN A 93 8.69 0.41 7.83
N LYS A 94 8.43 1.42 6.99
CA LYS A 94 7.77 2.66 7.40
C LYS A 94 6.37 2.40 7.98
N GLN A 95 5.56 1.58 7.33
CA GLN A 95 4.22 1.25 7.83
C GLN A 95 4.28 0.59 9.21
N MET A 96 5.26 -0.27 9.45
CA MET A 96 5.47 -0.91 10.75
C MET A 96 5.88 0.09 11.84
N GLN A 97 6.66 1.12 11.50
CA GLN A 97 6.98 2.21 12.42
C GLN A 97 5.72 2.99 12.82
N PHE A 98 4.85 3.30 11.86
CA PHE A 98 3.60 4.03 12.14
C PHE A 98 2.65 3.27 13.06
N ARG A 99 2.66 1.93 13.06
CA ARG A 99 1.87 1.12 14.00
C ARG A 99 2.30 1.28 15.46
N GLN A 100 3.51 1.76 15.71
CA GLN A 100 4.03 1.97 17.07
C GLN A 100 3.56 3.30 17.67
N PHE A 101 2.94 4.17 16.88
CA PHE A 101 2.41 5.43 17.40
C PHE A 101 1.12 5.19 18.18
N PRO A 102 1.01 5.68 19.44
CA PRO A 102 -0.11 5.36 20.33
C PRO A 102 -1.48 5.76 19.77
N GLU A 103 -1.53 6.83 18.99
CA GLU A 103 -2.76 7.37 18.40
C GLU A 103 -3.09 6.75 17.03
N SER A 104 -2.20 5.94 16.46
CA SER A 104 -2.43 5.26 15.17
C SER A 104 -3.42 4.10 15.30
N CYS A 105 -4.09 3.99 16.44
CA CYS A 105 -5.01 2.94 16.78
C CYS A 105 -5.85 2.49 15.59
N ASN A 106 -5.63 1.27 15.12
CA ASN A 106 -6.45 0.50 14.18
C ASN A 106 -6.59 1.03 12.75
N SER A 107 -6.01 2.16 12.39
CA SER A 107 -6.28 2.84 11.14
C SER A 107 -5.12 2.84 10.13
N ILE A 108 -3.98 2.28 10.49
CA ILE A 108 -2.85 2.07 9.57
C ILE A 108 -2.77 0.58 9.25
N SER A 109 -2.63 0.26 7.98
CA SER A 109 -2.82 -1.05 7.37
C SER A 109 -2.36 -2.23 8.25
N ASN A 110 -3.22 -3.22 8.42
CA ASN A 110 -2.92 -4.47 9.13
C ASN A 110 -1.89 -5.31 8.36
N VAL A 111 -0.71 -4.77 8.15
CA VAL A 111 0.37 -5.53 7.52
C VAL A 111 0.86 -6.59 8.51
N GLN A 112 0.80 -7.84 8.10
CA GLN A 112 1.18 -8.99 8.90
C GLN A 112 2.69 -9.26 8.83
N GLY A 113 3.30 -8.96 7.70
CA GLY A 113 4.73 -9.16 7.53
C GLY A 113 5.22 -9.03 6.09
N VAL A 114 6.55 -9.06 5.95
CA VAL A 114 7.25 -9.32 4.69
C VAL A 114 7.70 -10.76 4.66
N PHE A 115 7.45 -11.40 3.55
CA PHE A 115 7.77 -12.80 3.34
C PHE A 115 8.64 -12.98 2.09
N ALA A 116 9.51 -13.97 2.12
CA ALA A 116 10.29 -14.44 0.99
C ALA A 116 9.65 -15.69 0.38
N GLY A 117 9.58 -15.74 -0.93
CA GLY A 117 9.13 -16.92 -1.69
C GLY A 117 9.26 -16.67 -3.18
N ASN A 118 9.35 -17.72 -3.97
CA ASN A 118 9.36 -17.69 -5.44
C ASN A 118 10.34 -16.69 -6.07
N GLY A 119 11.53 -16.52 -5.47
CA GLY A 119 12.53 -15.59 -5.97
C GLY A 119 12.20 -14.11 -5.75
N THR A 120 11.14 -13.78 -5.01
CA THR A 120 10.70 -12.41 -4.76
C THR A 120 10.29 -12.17 -3.30
N ARG A 121 9.62 -11.04 -3.05
CA ARG A 121 9.09 -10.68 -1.73
C ARG A 121 7.60 -10.40 -1.81
N TYR A 122 6.94 -10.75 -0.73
CA TYR A 122 5.50 -10.56 -0.55
C TYR A 122 5.25 -9.74 0.70
N ILE A 123 4.35 -8.76 0.63
CA ILE A 123 3.78 -8.09 1.79
C ILE A 123 2.40 -8.68 2.01
N ALA A 124 2.20 -9.30 3.18
CA ALA A 124 0.90 -9.83 3.57
C ALA A 124 0.15 -8.79 4.44
N MET A 125 -1.09 -8.52 4.09
CA MET A 125 -1.96 -7.56 4.78
C MET A 125 -3.28 -8.23 5.13
N ASN A 126 -3.73 -8.06 6.36
CA ASN A 126 -5.09 -8.41 6.74
C ASN A 126 -6.02 -7.23 6.38
N CYS A 127 -6.78 -7.39 5.32
CA CYS A 127 -7.73 -6.39 4.83
C CYS A 127 -9.15 -6.97 4.72
N GLN A 128 -9.45 -7.93 5.58
CA GLN A 128 -10.76 -8.59 5.58
C GLN A 128 -11.87 -7.54 5.74
N ASN A 129 -12.92 -7.65 4.91
CA ASN A 129 -14.09 -6.76 4.90
C ASN A 129 -13.79 -5.29 4.54
N SER A 130 -12.59 -4.96 4.07
CA SER A 130 -12.28 -3.62 3.58
C SER A 130 -12.30 -3.58 2.07
N ILE A 131 -12.76 -2.46 1.53
CA ILE A 131 -12.84 -2.19 0.09
C ILE A 131 -12.15 -0.85 -0.24
N PRO A 132 -11.56 -0.71 -1.43
CA PRO A 132 -11.01 0.55 -1.88
C PRO A 132 -12.10 1.63 -1.92
N LEU A 133 -11.78 2.81 -1.42
CA LEU A 133 -12.71 3.96 -1.40
C LEU A 133 -13.20 4.34 -2.80
N GLU A 134 -12.40 4.10 -3.82
CA GLU A 134 -12.79 4.37 -5.22
C GLU A 134 -13.96 3.50 -5.70
N GLN A 135 -14.19 2.34 -5.09
CA GLN A 135 -15.25 1.40 -5.42
C GLN A 135 -16.56 1.70 -4.67
N GLN A 136 -16.57 2.74 -3.81
CA GLN A 136 -17.73 3.07 -2.97
C GLN A 136 -18.39 4.36 -3.39
N GLU A 137 -19.71 4.34 -3.39
CA GLU A 137 -20.53 5.54 -3.39
C GLU A 137 -20.97 5.85 -1.95
N LEU A 138 -20.68 7.05 -1.51
CA LEU A 138 -20.96 7.49 -0.15
C LEU A 138 -22.11 8.52 -0.14
N SER A 139 -22.91 8.48 0.89
CA SER A 139 -23.79 9.62 1.22
C SER A 139 -22.95 10.86 1.52
N LEU A 140 -23.54 12.06 1.43
CA LEU A 140 -22.85 13.28 1.80
C LEU A 140 -22.38 13.23 3.26
N TYR A 141 -23.19 12.67 4.14
CA TYR A 141 -22.84 12.50 5.55
C TYR A 141 -21.62 11.59 5.73
N ASP A 142 -21.60 10.42 5.08
CA ASP A 142 -20.48 9.48 5.18
C ASP A 142 -19.23 10.02 4.49
N THR A 143 -19.37 10.81 3.42
CA THR A 143 -18.25 11.52 2.79
C THR A 143 -17.50 12.36 3.82
N PHE A 144 -18.20 13.16 4.62
CA PHE A 144 -17.54 13.97 5.66
C PHE A 144 -16.96 13.13 6.80
N ARG A 145 -17.59 12.02 7.17
CA ARG A 145 -17.03 11.08 8.18
C ARG A 145 -15.71 10.48 7.70
N VAL A 146 -15.68 10.00 6.47
CA VAL A 146 -14.47 9.45 5.84
C VAL A 146 -13.37 10.50 5.74
N LEU A 147 -13.68 11.71 5.25
CA LEU A 147 -12.70 12.80 5.12
C LEU A 147 -12.13 13.21 6.48
N ARG A 148 -12.96 13.28 7.51
CA ARG A 148 -12.51 13.56 8.87
C ARG A 148 -11.54 12.48 9.36
N ALA A 149 -11.86 11.22 9.15
CA ALA A 149 -11.01 10.10 9.57
C ALA A 149 -9.67 10.09 8.81
N VAL A 150 -9.68 10.36 7.50
CA VAL A 150 -8.46 10.51 6.69
C VAL A 150 -7.62 11.69 7.18
N ALA A 151 -8.25 12.85 7.44
CA ALA A 151 -7.56 14.04 7.96
C ALA A 151 -6.89 13.77 9.31
N GLN A 152 -7.54 13.04 10.21
CA GLN A 152 -6.95 12.63 11.49
C GLN A 152 -5.72 11.74 11.33
N GLN A 153 -5.74 10.82 10.37
CA GLN A 153 -4.57 9.99 10.08
C GLN A 153 -3.41 10.78 9.49
N LEU A 154 -3.70 11.71 8.57
CA LEU A 154 -2.68 12.61 8.04
C LEU A 154 -2.07 13.49 9.15
N ASP A 155 -2.91 14.06 10.02
CA ASP A 155 -2.45 14.87 11.15
C ASP A 155 -1.52 14.07 12.07
N ASN A 156 -1.88 12.83 12.37
CA ASN A 156 -1.03 11.92 13.15
C ASN A 156 0.34 11.70 12.48
N LEU A 157 0.38 11.43 11.17
CA LEU A 157 1.64 11.32 10.43
C LEU A 157 2.45 12.62 10.51
N HIS A 158 1.79 13.78 10.35
CA HIS A 158 2.43 15.09 10.40
C HIS A 158 3.05 15.41 11.77
N GLN A 159 2.37 15.05 12.85
CA GLN A 159 2.88 15.22 14.21
C GLN A 159 4.13 14.38 14.47
N HIS A 160 4.24 13.22 13.82
CA HIS A 160 5.41 12.35 13.89
C HIS A 160 6.48 12.69 12.83
N GLY A 161 6.35 13.82 12.15
CA GLY A 161 7.35 14.31 11.21
C GLY A 161 7.29 13.71 9.82
N TYR A 162 6.23 13.01 9.43
CA TYR A 162 6.07 12.41 8.11
C TYR A 162 5.10 13.19 7.23
N LEU A 163 5.27 13.07 5.91
CA LEU A 163 4.33 13.48 4.87
C LEU A 163 3.89 12.23 4.10
N TYR A 164 2.63 12.18 3.69
CA TYR A 164 2.09 11.02 2.97
C TYR A 164 2.29 11.10 1.46
N LEU A 165 2.00 12.24 0.86
CA LEU A 165 2.26 12.70 -0.52
C LEU A 165 1.59 11.94 -1.67
N ASP A 166 0.86 10.84 -1.41
CA ASP A 166 0.15 10.08 -2.46
C ASP A 166 -1.30 9.73 -2.04
N LEU A 167 -1.99 10.68 -1.40
CA LEU A 167 -3.39 10.49 -1.04
C LEU A 167 -4.27 10.50 -2.30
N LYS A 168 -4.98 9.40 -2.50
CA LYS A 168 -5.96 9.20 -3.57
C LYS A 168 -6.95 8.12 -3.16
N PRO A 169 -8.14 8.01 -3.78
CA PRO A 169 -9.14 7.02 -3.40
C PRO A 169 -8.63 5.58 -3.42
N ALA A 170 -7.75 5.25 -4.38
CA ALA A 170 -7.13 3.93 -4.48
C ALA A 170 -6.23 3.58 -3.27
N ASN A 171 -5.74 4.57 -2.52
CA ASN A 171 -4.86 4.39 -1.36
C ASN A 171 -5.60 4.50 -0.01
N VAL A 172 -6.93 4.50 -0.04
CA VAL A 172 -7.79 4.50 1.16
C VAL A 172 -8.67 3.27 1.13
N LEU A 173 -8.59 2.45 2.16
CA LEU A 173 -9.51 1.36 2.39
C LEU A 173 -10.62 1.81 3.34
N LEU A 174 -11.83 1.42 3.02
CA LEU A 174 -13.04 1.70 3.78
C LEU A 174 -13.61 0.40 4.33
N TYR A 175 -14.13 0.46 5.54
CA TYR A 175 -14.97 -0.59 6.10
C TYR A 175 -16.43 -0.17 5.97
N PRO A 176 -17.22 -0.78 5.07
CA PRO A 176 -18.56 -0.29 4.71
C PRO A 176 -19.52 -0.16 5.90
N GLU A 177 -19.38 -1.07 6.87
CA GLU A 177 -20.22 -1.07 8.08
C GLU A 177 -19.84 0.02 9.08
N THR A 178 -18.64 0.61 8.93
CA THR A 178 -18.09 1.62 9.84
C THR A 178 -17.31 2.66 9.04
N PRO A 179 -17.99 3.59 8.35
CA PRO A 179 -17.37 4.54 7.42
C PRO A 179 -16.29 5.45 8.03
N GLU A 180 -16.33 5.68 9.35
CA GLU A 180 -15.27 6.40 10.08
C GLU A 180 -14.01 5.57 10.30
N LEU A 181 -14.07 4.26 10.10
CA LEU A 181 -12.91 3.38 10.14
C LEU A 181 -12.32 3.31 8.74
N VAL A 182 -11.33 4.16 8.46
CA VAL A 182 -10.57 4.15 7.22
C VAL A 182 -9.15 3.71 7.48
N MET A 183 -8.49 3.19 6.45
CA MET A 183 -7.11 2.75 6.52
C MET A 183 -6.34 3.34 5.35
N LEU A 184 -5.30 4.11 5.63
CA LEU A 184 -4.33 4.51 4.63
C LEU A 184 -3.39 3.33 4.34
N PHE A 185 -3.07 3.14 3.07
CA PHE A 185 -2.10 2.13 2.65
C PHE A 185 -1.23 2.67 1.51
N ASP A 186 -0.22 1.92 1.09
CA ASP A 186 0.75 2.34 0.08
C ASP A 186 1.60 3.56 0.52
N PHE A 187 2.45 3.34 1.52
CA PHE A 187 3.34 4.36 2.08
C PHE A 187 4.66 4.51 1.30
N ASP A 188 4.73 4.00 0.07
CA ASP A 188 5.96 4.06 -0.72
C ASP A 188 6.40 5.51 -0.97
N SER A 189 5.43 6.42 -1.13
CA SER A 189 5.66 7.87 -1.30
C SER A 189 5.83 8.63 0.02
N ALA A 190 5.51 8.02 1.15
CA ALA A 190 5.61 8.69 2.44
C ALA A 190 7.07 9.00 2.79
N ILE A 191 7.33 10.20 3.26
CA ILE A 191 8.68 10.70 3.52
C ILE A 191 8.77 11.37 4.88
N GLU A 192 9.87 11.14 5.58
CA GLU A 192 10.22 11.91 6.76
C GLU A 192 10.65 13.32 6.36
N LYS A 193 10.08 14.36 6.99
CA LYS A 193 10.36 15.77 6.66
C LYS A 193 11.85 16.11 6.72
N SER A 194 12.58 15.49 7.64
CA SER A 194 14.04 15.64 7.78
C SER A 194 14.83 15.14 6.55
N ARG A 195 14.24 14.24 5.76
CA ARG A 195 14.87 13.58 4.61
C ARG A 195 14.39 14.11 3.26
N LEU A 196 13.60 15.17 3.24
CA LEU A 196 13.07 15.75 2.00
C LEU A 196 14.16 16.17 1.00
N SER A 197 15.35 16.60 1.47
CA SER A 197 16.47 17.02 0.63
C SER A 197 17.07 15.86 -0.18
N ASP A 198 17.05 14.65 0.38
CA ASP A 198 17.90 13.54 -0.09
C ASP A 198 17.09 12.40 -0.72
N THR A 199 15.75 12.52 -0.71
CA THR A 199 14.87 11.44 -1.19
C THR A 199 14.22 11.83 -2.53
N VAL A 200 14.12 10.86 -3.44
CA VAL A 200 13.30 11.01 -4.65
C VAL A 200 11.83 10.94 -4.22
N ILE A 201 11.06 11.96 -4.60
CA ILE A 201 9.63 12.05 -4.26
C ILE A 201 8.84 11.41 -5.39
N SER A 202 8.19 10.30 -5.09
CA SER A 202 7.23 9.64 -5.97
C SER A 202 5.84 10.20 -5.70
N CYS A 203 5.02 10.33 -6.73
CA CYS A 203 3.64 10.79 -6.59
C CYS A 203 2.78 10.37 -7.78
N THR A 204 1.46 10.37 -7.62
CA THR A 204 0.50 10.17 -8.71
C THR A 204 0.15 11.53 -9.32
N ALA A 205 0.60 11.79 -10.54
CA ALA A 205 0.58 13.12 -11.18
C ALA A 205 -0.79 13.84 -11.14
N LYS A 206 -1.91 13.11 -11.31
CA LYS A 206 -3.26 13.70 -11.27
C LYS A 206 -3.72 14.14 -9.88
N TRP A 207 -3.06 13.65 -8.83
CA TRP A 207 -3.44 13.88 -7.43
C TRP A 207 -2.47 14.81 -6.72
N ALA A 208 -1.21 14.79 -7.15
CA ALA A 208 -0.13 15.46 -6.46
C ALA A 208 -0.28 16.98 -6.49
N ALA A 209 0.07 17.60 -5.37
CA ALA A 209 0.15 19.07 -5.27
C ALA A 209 1.17 19.64 -6.27
N PRO A 210 0.95 20.87 -6.78
CA PRO A 210 1.83 21.48 -7.79
C PRO A 210 3.30 21.52 -7.40
N GLU A 211 3.61 21.79 -6.13
CA GLU A 211 4.98 21.82 -5.62
C GLU A 211 5.62 20.44 -5.58
N VAL A 212 4.82 19.37 -5.42
CA VAL A 212 5.29 17.97 -5.46
C VAL A 212 5.62 17.58 -6.89
N LEU A 213 4.74 17.90 -7.85
CA LEU A 213 4.97 17.69 -9.28
C LEU A 213 6.24 18.40 -9.78
N GLN A 214 6.45 19.64 -9.30
CA GLN A 214 7.62 20.45 -9.65
C GLN A 214 8.87 20.06 -8.88
N GLN A 215 8.80 19.08 -7.97
CA GLN A 215 9.89 18.69 -7.06
C GLN A 215 10.45 19.88 -6.26
N ASN A 216 9.59 20.86 -5.95
CA ASN A 216 9.98 22.06 -5.21
C ASN A 216 10.06 21.79 -3.71
N ARG A 217 11.15 21.18 -3.29
CA ARG A 217 11.38 20.67 -1.93
C ARG A 217 11.22 21.74 -0.84
N ARG A 218 11.41 23.02 -1.17
CA ARG A 218 11.23 24.13 -0.21
C ARG A 218 9.77 24.41 0.11
N LYS A 219 8.86 24.04 -0.77
CA LYS A 219 7.41 24.24 -0.60
C LYS A 219 6.67 22.99 -0.17
N ILE A 220 7.27 21.80 -0.38
CA ILE A 220 6.65 20.53 0.01
C ILE A 220 6.55 20.44 1.53
N GLY A 221 5.35 20.16 2.01
CA GLY A 221 5.06 20.11 3.44
C GLY A 221 3.65 19.58 3.71
N VAL A 222 3.16 19.84 4.90
CA VAL A 222 1.79 19.47 5.33
C VAL A 222 0.75 19.99 4.35
N VAL A 223 0.96 21.20 3.79
CA VAL A 223 0.06 21.81 2.80
C VAL A 223 -0.11 20.96 1.54
N SER A 224 0.90 20.17 1.18
CA SER A 224 0.83 19.27 0.03
C SER A 224 -0.15 18.10 0.28
N ASP A 225 -0.18 17.57 1.49
CA ASP A 225 -1.19 16.56 1.89
C ASP A 225 -2.59 17.18 2.05
N VAL A 226 -2.68 18.42 2.52
CA VAL A 226 -3.96 19.16 2.57
C VAL A 226 -4.52 19.39 1.16
N TYR A 227 -3.67 19.69 0.18
CA TYR A 227 -4.07 19.79 -1.22
C TYR A 227 -4.68 18.47 -1.72
N THR A 228 -4.02 17.35 -1.48
CA THR A 228 -4.51 16.03 -1.91
C THR A 228 -5.79 15.62 -1.15
N LEU A 229 -5.95 16.03 0.10
CA LEU A 229 -7.19 15.85 0.86
C LEU A 229 -8.36 16.65 0.23
N GLY A 230 -8.09 17.87 -0.23
CA GLY A 230 -9.05 18.66 -1.02
C GLY A 230 -9.42 17.97 -2.33
N GLY A 231 -8.44 17.39 -3.02
CA GLY A 231 -8.67 16.56 -4.21
C GLY A 231 -9.55 15.33 -3.91
N LEU A 232 -9.31 14.67 -2.78
CA LEU A 232 -10.15 13.53 -2.34
C LEU A 232 -11.60 13.98 -2.08
N LEU A 233 -11.81 15.12 -1.44
CA LEU A 233 -13.15 15.71 -1.25
C LEU A 233 -13.86 15.94 -2.60
N LEU A 234 -13.20 16.59 -3.56
CA LEU A 234 -13.76 16.81 -4.90
C LEU A 234 -14.14 15.52 -5.59
N TYR A 235 -13.26 14.52 -5.49
CA TYR A 235 -13.54 13.20 -6.07
C TYR A 235 -14.77 12.54 -5.42
N LEU A 236 -14.88 12.56 -4.12
CA LEU A 236 -16.01 11.94 -3.41
C LEU A 236 -17.34 12.63 -3.73
N LEU A 237 -17.33 13.95 -3.95
CA LEU A 237 -18.53 14.72 -4.30
C LEU A 237 -18.91 14.61 -5.78
N PHE A 238 -17.93 14.59 -6.68
CA PHE A 238 -18.17 14.76 -8.12
C PHE A 238 -17.68 13.60 -8.97
N ARG A 239 -17.03 12.60 -8.41
CA ARG A 239 -16.41 11.44 -9.09
C ARG A 239 -15.42 11.85 -10.20
N ARG A 240 -14.74 12.97 -10.00
CA ARG A 240 -13.70 13.49 -10.92
C ARG A 240 -12.41 13.68 -10.15
N ALA A 241 -11.31 13.21 -10.75
CA ALA A 241 -9.98 13.53 -10.23
C ALA A 241 -9.71 15.04 -10.37
N PRO A 242 -8.95 15.62 -9.44
CA PRO A 242 -8.60 17.05 -9.46
C PRO A 242 -7.78 17.44 -10.69
#